data_7481f4f97c73c445dc27d1f8a7cba671
#
_entry.id   7481f4f97c73c445dc27d1f8a7cba671
#
_cell.length_a   1.000
_cell.length_b   1.000
_cell.length_c   1.000
_cell.angle_alpha   90.00
_cell.angle_beta   90.00
_cell.angle_gamma   90.00
#
_symmetry.space_group_name_H-M   'P 1'
#
loop_
_entity.id
_entity.type
_entity.pdbx_description
1 polymer ?
#
loop_
_entity_poly.entity_id
_entity_poly.type
_entity_poly.pdbx_seq_one_letter_code
_entity_poly.pdbx_strand_id
1 'polypeptide(L)'
;APAGTLLNCVSPAAVASRAHTSQRIIDVVLGALAPALPERVIGAANGANTMAVFSGRHPDTGEEYVYLETLGGGMGGRNDRDGKDGVQVHITNTSNLPVEAIEMEFPLRVESYGLIPDSGGAGQFRGGMGLRRVVTPVGHDCLFNGVGERFRTQPWGVFGGAAGAGGQFRFADGGGAARILPPKTGNQVLTAAEKVI
;
A
#
# COMPACT_ATOMS: atom_id res chain seq x y z
N ALA A 1 -11.31 3.99 -23.70
CA ALA A 1 -12.51 4.38 -22.96
C ALA A 1 -13.05 5.69 -23.54
N PRO A 2 -14.38 5.91 -23.60
CA PRO A 2 -14.94 7.18 -24.06
C PRO A 2 -14.50 8.35 -23.17
N ALA A 3 -14.37 9.54 -23.77
CA ALA A 3 -14.05 10.76 -23.04
C ALA A 3 -15.13 11.07 -21.98
N GLY A 4 -14.75 11.63 -20.85
CA GLY A 4 -15.64 11.94 -19.73
C GLY A 4 -15.99 10.76 -18.82
N THR A 5 -15.40 9.58 -19.05
CA THR A 5 -15.56 8.41 -18.16
C THR A 5 -14.48 8.38 -17.07
N LEU A 6 -14.67 7.53 -16.06
CA LEU A 6 -13.68 7.32 -14.98
C LEU A 6 -12.28 6.95 -15.52
N LEU A 7 -12.22 6.20 -16.62
CA LEU A 7 -10.95 5.75 -17.23
C LEU A 7 -10.37 6.74 -18.24
N ASN A 8 -11.13 7.75 -18.63
CA ASN A 8 -10.72 8.78 -19.57
C ASN A 8 -11.40 10.11 -19.19
N CYS A 9 -11.01 10.63 -18.05
CA CYS A 9 -11.56 11.86 -17.51
C CYS A 9 -11.08 13.07 -18.33
N VAL A 10 -11.92 14.08 -18.44
CA VAL A 10 -11.63 15.37 -19.08
C VAL A 10 -11.76 16.50 -18.07
N SER A 11 -10.94 17.53 -18.23
CA SER A 11 -11.01 18.72 -17.37
C SER A 11 -12.43 19.30 -17.35
N PRO A 12 -12.94 19.74 -16.17
CA PRO A 12 -12.28 19.89 -14.86
C PRO A 12 -12.50 18.72 -13.88
N ALA A 13 -12.42 17.49 -14.33
CA ALA A 13 -12.60 16.34 -13.46
C ALA A 13 -11.63 16.35 -12.27
N ALA A 14 -12.14 16.01 -11.10
CA ALA A 14 -11.32 15.82 -9.90
C ALA A 14 -10.54 14.51 -9.99
N VAL A 15 -9.23 14.60 -10.20
CA VAL A 15 -8.34 13.44 -10.32
C VAL A 15 -7.17 13.57 -9.35
N ALA A 16 -7.29 12.91 -8.22
CA ALA A 16 -6.19 12.67 -7.30
C ALA A 16 -5.78 11.20 -7.36
N SER A 17 -4.49 10.91 -7.20
CA SER A 17 -3.98 9.54 -7.12
C SER A 17 -4.38 8.64 -8.31
N ARG A 18 -4.35 9.13 -9.51
CA ARG A 18 -4.66 8.36 -10.74
C ARG A 18 -3.80 7.10 -10.90
N ALA A 19 -2.65 7.07 -10.25
CA ALA A 19 -1.78 5.90 -10.18
C ALA A 19 -2.53 4.66 -9.64
N HIS A 20 -3.44 4.82 -8.67
CA HIS A 20 -4.28 3.74 -8.16
C HIS A 20 -5.24 3.21 -9.22
N THR A 21 -5.87 4.10 -10.00
CA THR A 21 -6.74 3.68 -11.11
C THR A 21 -5.95 2.90 -12.17
N SER A 22 -4.77 3.39 -12.56
CA SER A 22 -3.90 2.71 -13.53
C SER A 22 -3.46 1.33 -13.03
N GLN A 23 -3.11 1.22 -11.77
CA GLN A 23 -2.73 -0.05 -11.11
C GLN A 23 -3.88 -1.06 -11.20
N ARG A 24 -5.12 -0.61 -10.93
CA ARG A 24 -6.32 -1.45 -11.00
C ARG A 24 -6.69 -1.89 -12.41
N ILE A 25 -6.49 -1.03 -13.39
CA ILE A 25 -6.76 -1.37 -14.79
C ILE A 25 -5.91 -2.58 -15.21
N ILE A 26 -4.65 -2.64 -14.80
CA ILE A 26 -3.77 -3.75 -15.15
C ILE A 26 -4.29 -5.05 -14.53
N ASP A 27 -4.65 -5.08 -13.26
CA ASP A 27 -5.24 -6.25 -12.62
C ASP A 27 -6.52 -6.71 -13.36
N VAL A 28 -7.40 -5.77 -13.72
CA VAL A 28 -8.64 -6.08 -14.44
C VAL A 28 -8.37 -6.69 -15.82
N VAL A 29 -7.42 -6.11 -16.57
CA VAL A 29 -7.04 -6.61 -17.90
C VAL A 29 -6.43 -8.01 -17.80
N LEU A 30 -5.50 -8.22 -16.85
CA LEU A 30 -4.88 -9.54 -16.64
C LEU A 30 -5.94 -10.58 -16.24
N GLY A 31 -6.85 -10.21 -15.33
CA GLY A 31 -7.95 -11.11 -14.93
C GLY A 31 -8.89 -11.46 -16.08
N ALA A 32 -9.22 -10.50 -16.93
CA ALA A 32 -10.05 -10.74 -18.11
C ALA A 32 -9.37 -11.63 -19.16
N LEU A 33 -8.04 -11.53 -19.28
CA LEU A 33 -7.24 -12.33 -20.21
C LEU A 33 -6.89 -13.72 -19.67
N ALA A 34 -7.06 -13.99 -18.38
CA ALA A 34 -6.66 -15.24 -17.76
C ALA A 34 -7.22 -16.49 -18.48
N PRO A 35 -8.49 -16.56 -18.86
CA PRO A 35 -9.02 -17.75 -19.58
C PRO A 35 -8.38 -17.97 -20.95
N ALA A 36 -7.96 -16.89 -21.63
CA ALA A 36 -7.42 -16.96 -22.98
C ALA A 36 -5.89 -17.12 -23.00
N LEU A 37 -5.20 -16.65 -21.97
CA LEU A 37 -3.73 -16.60 -21.87
C LEU A 37 -3.23 -17.12 -20.51
N PRO A 38 -3.58 -18.35 -20.11
CA PRO A 38 -3.31 -18.85 -18.76
C PRO A 38 -1.83 -18.87 -18.38
N GLU A 39 -0.93 -19.02 -19.36
CA GLU A 39 0.52 -19.07 -19.13
C GLU A 39 1.17 -17.68 -19.05
N ARG A 40 0.44 -16.61 -19.36
CA ARG A 40 0.99 -15.26 -19.44
C ARG A 40 0.45 -14.30 -18.39
N VAL A 41 -0.57 -14.69 -17.66
CA VAL A 41 -1.18 -13.87 -16.63
C VAL A 41 -0.69 -14.25 -15.24
N ILE A 42 -0.89 -13.35 -14.32
CA ILE A 42 -0.57 -13.53 -12.89
C ILE A 42 -1.84 -13.31 -12.08
N GLY A 43 -1.87 -13.84 -10.86
CA GLY A 43 -2.88 -13.47 -9.88
C GLY A 43 -2.85 -11.98 -9.57
N ALA A 44 -3.90 -11.45 -8.94
CA ALA A 44 -3.95 -10.05 -8.56
C ALA A 44 -2.84 -9.71 -7.56
N ALA A 45 -2.29 -8.51 -7.70
CA ALA A 45 -1.28 -7.98 -6.80
C ALA A 45 -1.91 -7.16 -5.65
N ASN A 46 -1.08 -6.50 -4.85
CA ASN A 46 -1.52 -5.58 -3.80
C ASN A 46 -2.44 -4.46 -4.31
N GLY A 47 -2.47 -4.21 -5.60
CA GLY A 47 -3.46 -3.39 -6.30
C GLY A 47 -3.40 -1.90 -6.00
N ALA A 48 -2.36 -1.42 -5.37
CA ALA A 48 -2.18 0.00 -5.04
C ALA A 48 -0.71 0.40 -5.04
N ASN A 49 -0.47 1.69 -5.19
CA ASN A 49 0.69 2.35 -4.62
C ASN A 49 0.25 2.85 -3.24
N THR A 50 0.31 1.99 -2.23
CA THR A 50 -0.13 2.36 -0.90
C THR A 50 0.69 3.55 -0.43
N MET A 51 0.03 4.69 -0.25
CA MET A 51 0.68 5.93 0.19
C MET A 51 0.47 6.14 1.68
N ALA A 52 1.55 6.48 2.36
CA ALA A 52 1.55 6.99 3.71
C ALA A 52 2.21 8.38 3.70
N VAL A 53 1.52 9.38 4.22
CA VAL A 53 2.02 10.75 4.29
C VAL A 53 1.99 11.20 5.74
N PHE A 54 3.12 11.68 6.23
CA PHE A 54 3.29 12.27 7.55
C PHE A 54 3.65 13.74 7.39
N SER A 55 2.97 14.61 8.09
CA SER A 55 3.29 16.04 8.06
C SER A 55 3.14 16.68 9.44
N GLY A 56 4.02 17.62 9.75
CA GLY A 56 4.04 18.26 11.05
C GLY A 56 5.12 19.33 11.16
N ARG A 57 5.46 19.70 12.39
CA ARG A 57 6.61 20.55 12.71
C ARG A 57 7.67 19.75 13.44
N HIS A 58 8.89 19.91 13.01
CA HIS A 58 10.03 19.30 13.69
C HIS A 58 10.14 19.85 15.12
N PRO A 59 10.17 19.00 16.16
CA PRO A 59 10.11 19.47 17.55
C PRO A 59 11.31 20.32 17.95
N ASP A 60 12.49 20.08 17.38
CA ASP A 60 13.72 20.79 17.76
C ASP A 60 13.95 22.06 16.93
N THR A 61 13.64 22.03 15.63
CA THR A 61 13.91 23.17 14.73
C THR A 61 12.69 24.07 14.49
N GLY A 62 11.48 23.56 14.72
CA GLY A 62 10.23 24.25 14.42
C GLY A 62 9.89 24.32 12.93
N GLU A 63 10.70 23.72 12.06
CA GLU A 63 10.47 23.69 10.63
C GLU A 63 9.33 22.73 10.25
N GLU A 64 8.58 23.08 9.22
CA GLU A 64 7.54 22.22 8.67
C GLU A 64 8.17 21.08 7.85
N TYR A 65 7.64 19.88 7.99
CA TYR A 65 8.07 18.74 7.18
C TYR A 65 6.86 18.01 6.58
N VAL A 66 7.10 17.38 5.43
CA VAL A 66 6.19 16.44 4.80
C VAL A 66 7.00 15.25 4.32
N TYR A 67 6.72 14.08 4.86
CA TYR A 67 7.26 12.82 4.39
C TYR A 67 6.18 12.03 3.68
N LEU A 68 6.40 11.66 2.41
CA LEU A 68 5.52 10.82 1.63
C LEU A 68 6.27 9.57 1.19
N GLU A 69 5.65 8.43 1.39
CA GLU A 69 6.19 7.14 0.93
C GLU A 69 5.11 6.32 0.25
N THR A 70 5.54 5.52 -0.73
CA THR A 70 4.73 4.45 -1.31
C THR A 70 5.26 3.10 -0.83
N LEU A 71 4.37 2.25 -0.33
CA LEU A 71 4.71 0.92 0.17
C LEU A 71 4.34 -0.13 -0.88
N GLY A 72 5.27 -1.03 -1.15
CA GLY A 72 5.05 -2.23 -1.96
C GLY A 72 4.18 -3.26 -1.24
N GLY A 73 3.92 -4.33 -1.92
CA GLY A 73 3.16 -5.46 -1.37
C GLY A 73 3.53 -6.76 -2.07
N GLY A 74 2.62 -7.72 -2.09
CA GLY A 74 2.81 -8.98 -2.79
C GLY A 74 2.46 -8.88 -4.27
N MET A 75 3.24 -9.54 -5.11
CA MET A 75 2.92 -9.81 -6.51
C MET A 75 2.09 -11.08 -6.61
N GLY A 76 1.14 -11.17 -7.53
CA GLY A 76 0.39 -12.40 -7.78
C GLY A 76 1.28 -13.59 -8.20
N GLY A 77 0.85 -14.80 -7.87
CA GLY A 77 1.49 -16.03 -8.34
C GLY A 77 1.48 -16.11 -9.86
N ARG A 78 2.50 -16.74 -10.44
CA ARG A 78 2.67 -16.96 -11.88
C ARG A 78 2.38 -18.41 -12.24
N ASN A 79 2.36 -18.70 -13.54
CA ASN A 79 2.13 -20.04 -14.03
C ASN A 79 3.28 -21.03 -13.74
N ASP A 80 4.50 -20.51 -13.50
CA ASP A 80 5.74 -21.28 -13.38
C ASP A 80 6.50 -21.05 -12.07
N ARG A 81 6.05 -20.13 -11.25
CA ARG A 81 6.73 -19.76 -9.99
C ARG A 81 5.88 -18.89 -9.07
N ASP A 82 6.29 -18.79 -7.83
CA ASP A 82 5.70 -17.95 -6.81
C ASP A 82 5.73 -16.45 -7.19
N GLY A 83 4.77 -15.71 -6.67
CA GLY A 83 4.80 -14.25 -6.70
C GLY A 83 5.94 -13.70 -5.84
N LYS A 84 6.48 -12.54 -6.23
CA LYS A 84 7.53 -11.87 -5.47
C LYS A 84 6.98 -11.22 -4.22
N ASP A 85 7.71 -11.35 -3.12
CA ASP A 85 7.37 -10.75 -1.84
C ASP A 85 7.78 -9.27 -1.80
N GLY A 86 6.95 -8.44 -1.17
CA GLY A 86 7.28 -7.07 -0.80
C GLY A 86 7.72 -6.15 -1.93
N VAL A 87 7.19 -6.32 -3.14
CA VAL A 87 7.62 -5.55 -4.31
C VAL A 87 6.57 -4.53 -4.74
N GLN A 88 7.03 -3.49 -5.39
CA GLN A 88 6.18 -2.63 -6.19
C GLN A 88 5.85 -3.33 -7.53
N VAL A 89 4.58 -3.29 -7.93
CA VAL A 89 4.10 -3.99 -9.13
C VAL A 89 3.53 -3.04 -10.17
N HIS A 90 3.32 -3.56 -11.38
CA HIS A 90 2.66 -2.89 -12.52
C HIS A 90 3.30 -1.55 -12.88
N ILE A 91 2.59 -0.45 -12.63
CA ILE A 91 3.02 0.89 -13.04
C ILE A 91 4.09 1.50 -12.13
N THR A 92 4.40 0.85 -11.01
CA THR A 92 5.30 1.39 -10.01
C THR A 92 6.72 0.90 -10.25
N ASN A 93 7.66 1.82 -10.18
CA ASN A 93 9.08 1.53 -10.24
C ASN A 93 9.79 2.37 -9.19
N THR A 94 9.52 2.07 -7.92
CA THR A 94 9.99 2.83 -6.76
C THR A 94 10.59 1.88 -5.73
N SER A 95 11.65 2.31 -5.08
CA SER A 95 12.20 1.68 -3.88
C SER A 95 11.76 2.47 -2.64
N ASN A 96 11.65 1.80 -1.51
CA ASN A 96 11.42 2.45 -0.25
C ASN A 96 12.68 3.18 0.23
N LEU A 97 12.50 4.31 0.91
CA LEU A 97 13.60 5.03 1.54
C LEU A 97 14.19 4.16 2.66
N PRO A 98 15.53 4.08 2.80
CA PRO A 98 16.15 3.42 3.93
C PRO A 98 15.64 3.98 5.27
N VAL A 99 15.50 3.11 6.27
CA VAL A 99 14.97 3.50 7.59
C VAL A 99 15.84 4.58 8.23
N GLU A 100 17.15 4.44 8.09
CA GLU A 100 18.13 5.39 8.61
C GLU A 100 17.95 6.79 8.03
N ALA A 101 17.68 6.88 6.73
CA ALA A 101 17.43 8.16 6.07
C ALA A 101 16.13 8.80 6.56
N ILE A 102 15.06 8.01 6.77
CA ILE A 102 13.81 8.51 7.33
C ILE A 102 14.04 9.10 8.72
N GLU A 103 14.72 8.37 9.59
CA GLU A 103 14.95 8.76 10.98
C GLU A 103 15.96 9.91 11.13
N MET A 104 16.84 10.11 10.13
CA MET A 104 17.76 11.23 10.08
C MET A 104 17.13 12.54 9.58
N GLU A 105 16.18 12.44 8.63
CA GLU A 105 15.60 13.61 7.97
C GLU A 105 14.29 14.06 8.60
N PHE A 106 13.55 13.12 9.22
CA PHE A 106 12.23 13.39 9.76
C PHE A 106 12.15 12.99 11.23
N PRO A 107 11.38 13.70 12.07
CA PRO A 107 11.18 13.32 13.47
C PRO A 107 10.20 12.16 13.59
N LEU A 108 10.53 11.05 12.91
CA LEU A 108 9.78 9.81 12.83
C LEU A 108 10.69 8.64 13.20
N ARG A 109 10.12 7.62 13.83
CA ARG A 109 10.80 6.35 14.09
C ARG A 109 10.10 5.22 13.39
N VAL A 110 10.85 4.38 12.69
CA VAL A 110 10.36 3.14 12.09
C VAL A 110 10.59 1.99 13.07
N GLU A 111 9.59 1.63 13.83
CA GLU A 111 9.68 0.56 14.84
C GLU A 111 9.84 -0.84 14.23
N SER A 112 9.22 -1.06 13.07
CA SER A 112 9.39 -2.30 12.33
C SER A 112 9.09 -2.13 10.84
N TYR A 113 9.79 -2.90 10.02
CA TYR A 113 9.55 -3.00 8.59
C TYR A 113 9.85 -4.43 8.13
N GLY A 114 8.89 -5.12 7.57
CA GLY A 114 9.08 -6.51 7.18
C GLY A 114 7.91 -7.10 6.41
N LEU A 115 8.09 -8.33 5.97
CA LEU A 115 7.06 -9.12 5.32
C LEU A 115 5.98 -9.55 6.33
N ILE A 116 4.75 -9.67 5.85
CA ILE A 116 3.65 -10.23 6.63
C ILE A 116 3.57 -11.73 6.32
N PRO A 117 3.88 -12.61 7.28
CA PRO A 117 3.77 -14.05 7.07
C PRO A 117 2.36 -14.45 6.63
N ASP A 118 2.27 -15.45 5.74
CA ASP A 118 1.02 -16.04 5.24
C ASP A 118 0.04 -15.07 4.55
N SER A 119 0.51 -13.88 4.17
CA SER A 119 -0.32 -12.90 3.47
C SER A 119 -0.47 -13.16 1.97
N GLY A 120 0.36 -13.99 1.38
CA GLY A 120 0.22 -14.46 0.01
C GLY A 120 -0.89 -15.51 -0.14
N GLY A 121 -1.72 -15.41 -1.18
CA GLY A 121 -2.73 -16.43 -1.46
C GLY A 121 -2.10 -17.79 -1.77
N ALA A 122 -2.68 -18.87 -1.25
CA ALA A 122 -2.22 -20.24 -1.50
C ALA A 122 -2.61 -20.70 -2.90
N GLY A 123 -1.78 -21.53 -3.50
CA GLY A 123 -2.00 -22.12 -4.82
C GLY A 123 -0.87 -23.05 -5.21
N GLN A 124 -0.89 -23.57 -6.44
CA GLN A 124 0.26 -24.33 -6.97
C GLN A 124 1.55 -23.49 -6.88
N PHE A 125 1.44 -22.21 -7.22
CA PHE A 125 2.44 -21.18 -6.96
C PHE A 125 1.77 -20.10 -6.12
N ARG A 126 2.31 -19.80 -4.95
CA ARG A 126 1.72 -18.85 -4.02
C ARG A 126 1.82 -17.41 -4.51
N GLY A 127 0.92 -16.56 -4.06
CA GLY A 127 1.09 -15.12 -4.13
C GLY A 127 2.25 -14.65 -3.24
N GLY A 128 2.86 -13.52 -3.58
CA GLY A 128 3.88 -12.88 -2.77
C GLY A 128 3.31 -12.30 -1.48
N MET A 129 4.14 -12.26 -0.43
CA MET A 129 3.79 -11.68 0.86
C MET A 129 3.78 -10.15 0.78
N GLY A 130 2.84 -9.56 1.50
CA GLY A 130 2.74 -8.12 1.69
C GLY A 130 3.79 -7.57 2.65
N LEU A 131 3.89 -6.23 2.69
CA LEU A 131 4.75 -5.50 3.61
C LEU A 131 3.95 -4.87 4.73
N ARG A 132 4.56 -4.79 5.91
CA ARG A 132 4.09 -4.00 7.04
C ARG A 132 5.18 -3.07 7.50
N ARG A 133 4.81 -1.81 7.74
CA ARG A 133 5.67 -0.81 8.37
C ARG A 133 4.93 -0.23 9.57
N VAL A 134 5.68 -0.01 10.65
CA VAL A 134 5.17 0.61 11.87
C VAL A 134 5.97 1.87 12.11
N VAL A 135 5.29 3.01 12.18
CA VAL A 135 5.92 4.33 12.32
C VAL A 135 5.30 5.08 13.49
N THR A 136 6.14 5.72 14.30
CA THR A 136 5.79 6.55 15.46
C THR A 136 6.40 7.93 15.28
N PRO A 137 5.67 9.04 15.51
CA PRO A 137 6.27 10.37 15.59
C PRO A 137 7.09 10.51 16.88
N VAL A 138 8.21 11.20 16.80
CA VAL A 138 9.14 11.36 17.93
C VAL A 138 9.05 12.77 18.51
N GLY A 139 8.60 12.89 19.75
CA GLY A 139 8.57 14.15 20.48
C GLY A 139 7.51 15.17 20.02
N HIS A 140 6.60 14.78 19.14
CA HIS A 140 5.54 15.66 18.64
C HIS A 140 4.34 14.86 18.09
N ASP A 141 3.23 15.54 17.90
CA ASP A 141 2.09 15.01 17.15
C ASP A 141 2.19 15.41 15.68
N CYS A 142 1.78 14.54 14.78
CA CYS A 142 1.77 14.83 13.35
C CYS A 142 0.43 14.46 12.70
N LEU A 143 0.24 14.92 11.46
CA LEU A 143 -0.89 14.51 10.65
C LEU A 143 -0.51 13.32 9.79
N PHE A 144 -1.35 12.31 9.79
CA PHE A 144 -1.28 11.14 8.91
C PHE A 144 -2.35 11.20 7.83
N ASN A 145 -1.94 10.95 6.59
CA ASN A 145 -2.83 10.73 5.47
C ASN A 145 -2.45 9.41 4.81
N GLY A 146 -3.45 8.57 4.54
CA GLY A 146 -3.24 7.25 3.97
C GLY A 146 -4.14 6.99 2.77
N VAL A 147 -3.57 6.42 1.72
CA VAL A 147 -4.34 5.92 0.56
C VAL A 147 -3.90 4.51 0.27
N GLY A 148 -4.79 3.55 0.47
CA GLY A 148 -4.56 2.13 0.22
C GLY A 148 -5.72 1.50 -0.53
N GLU A 149 -5.49 0.29 -1.03
CA GLU A 149 -6.47 -0.53 -1.72
C GLU A 149 -6.50 -1.94 -1.10
N ARG A 150 -7.39 -2.78 -1.57
CA ARG A 150 -7.55 -4.16 -1.07
C ARG A 150 -7.99 -4.27 0.40
N PHE A 151 -8.53 -3.21 1.01
CA PHE A 151 -9.06 -3.25 2.39
C PHE A 151 -10.42 -3.95 2.48
N ARG A 152 -11.20 -3.93 1.39
CA ARG A 152 -12.54 -4.56 1.32
C ARG A 152 -12.57 -5.77 0.41
N THR A 153 -11.76 -5.77 -0.64
CA THR A 153 -11.67 -6.84 -1.62
C THR A 153 -10.25 -7.36 -1.65
N GLN A 154 -10.05 -8.60 -1.31
CA GLN A 154 -8.74 -9.25 -1.32
C GLN A 154 -8.17 -9.38 -2.74
N PRO A 155 -6.84 -9.47 -2.89
CA PRO A 155 -6.23 -9.81 -4.17
C PRO A 155 -6.61 -11.25 -4.53
N TRP A 156 -7.31 -11.41 -5.65
CA TRP A 156 -7.81 -12.71 -6.09
C TRP A 156 -6.73 -13.58 -6.73
N GLY A 157 -6.83 -14.88 -6.54
CA GLY A 157 -6.05 -15.87 -7.27
C GLY A 157 -6.68 -16.19 -8.64
N VAL A 158 -5.92 -16.86 -9.52
CA VAL A 158 -6.40 -17.39 -10.80
C VAL A 158 -6.44 -18.92 -10.76
N PHE A 159 -7.28 -19.54 -11.58
CA PHE A 159 -7.35 -20.99 -11.77
C PHE A 159 -7.49 -21.79 -10.46
N GLY A 160 -8.33 -21.31 -9.55
CA GLY A 160 -8.57 -21.97 -8.26
C GLY A 160 -7.57 -21.60 -7.15
N GLY A 161 -6.61 -20.74 -7.42
CA GLY A 161 -5.75 -20.18 -6.37
C GLY A 161 -6.55 -19.35 -5.37
N ALA A 162 -6.15 -19.40 -4.09
CA ALA A 162 -6.79 -18.65 -3.03
C ALA A 162 -6.45 -17.15 -3.11
N ALA A 163 -7.32 -16.31 -2.55
CA ALA A 163 -7.04 -14.89 -2.40
C ALA A 163 -5.93 -14.66 -1.35
N GLY A 164 -5.14 -13.63 -1.56
CA GLY A 164 -4.19 -13.13 -0.56
C GLY A 164 -4.88 -12.29 0.52
N ALA A 165 -4.14 -11.91 1.56
CA ALA A 165 -4.64 -11.06 2.63
C ALA A 165 -4.95 -9.64 2.13
N GLY A 166 -5.91 -8.99 2.78
CA GLY A 166 -6.25 -7.59 2.53
C GLY A 166 -5.28 -6.61 3.18
N GLY A 167 -5.27 -5.36 2.68
CA GLY A 167 -4.54 -4.25 3.28
C GLY A 167 -5.25 -3.65 4.49
N GLN A 168 -4.52 -2.89 5.31
CA GLN A 168 -5.07 -2.21 6.47
C GLN A 168 -4.20 -1.03 6.91
N PHE A 169 -4.84 0.05 7.39
CA PHE A 169 -4.20 1.06 8.23
C PHE A 169 -4.74 0.98 9.65
N ARG A 170 -3.87 1.04 10.63
CA ARG A 170 -4.26 1.03 12.05
C ARG A 170 -3.44 2.05 12.82
N PHE A 171 -4.10 2.78 13.71
CA PHE A 171 -3.43 3.44 14.82
C PHE A 171 -3.48 2.53 16.04
N ALA A 172 -2.39 2.43 16.76
CA ALA A 172 -2.30 1.68 18.00
C ALA A 172 -1.57 2.52 19.06
N ASP A 173 -2.09 2.51 20.27
CA ASP A 173 -1.42 3.06 21.44
C ASP A 173 -0.54 2.00 22.13
N GLY A 174 0.19 2.44 23.15
CA GLY A 174 1.02 1.54 23.97
C GLY A 174 0.21 0.54 24.82
N GLY A 175 -1.09 0.73 24.98
CA GLY A 175 -2.02 -0.12 25.73
C GLY A 175 -2.62 -1.28 24.90
N GLY A 176 -2.29 -1.36 23.60
CA GLY A 176 -2.76 -2.43 22.72
C GLY A 176 -4.12 -2.19 22.08
N ALA A 177 -4.82 -1.10 22.40
CA ALA A 177 -6.01 -0.70 21.66
C ALA A 177 -5.62 -0.26 20.23
N ALA A 178 -6.31 -0.79 19.24
CA ALA A 178 -6.06 -0.45 17.85
C ALA A 178 -7.31 0.10 17.16
N ARG A 179 -7.19 1.27 16.53
CA ARG A 179 -8.23 1.88 15.72
C ARG A 179 -7.94 1.65 14.24
N ILE A 180 -8.84 0.94 13.57
CA ILE A 180 -8.75 0.71 12.11
C ILE A 180 -9.18 1.98 11.40
N LEU A 181 -8.40 2.38 10.41
CA LEU A 181 -8.67 3.55 9.58
C LEU A 181 -9.29 3.14 8.23
N PRO A 182 -10.07 4.04 7.61
CA PRO A 182 -10.51 3.85 6.23
C PRO A 182 -9.34 3.70 5.25
N PRO A 183 -9.54 3.02 4.10
CA PRO A 183 -8.50 2.85 3.09
C PRO A 183 -8.05 4.18 2.44
N LYS A 184 -8.91 5.18 2.49
CA LYS A 184 -8.61 6.55 2.10
C LYS A 184 -8.93 7.43 3.29
N THR A 185 -7.90 7.88 3.96
CA THR A 185 -7.99 8.65 5.19
C THR A 185 -7.13 9.89 5.10
N GLY A 186 -7.62 11.00 5.61
CA GLY A 186 -6.92 12.27 5.60
C GLY A 186 -6.96 12.96 6.96
N ASN A 187 -5.94 13.75 7.23
CA ASN A 187 -5.83 14.63 8.40
C ASN A 187 -6.10 13.93 9.74
N GLN A 188 -5.65 12.69 9.88
CA GLN A 188 -5.72 11.98 11.15
C GLN A 188 -4.56 12.44 12.04
N VAL A 189 -4.88 12.93 13.21
CA VAL A 189 -3.84 13.23 14.20
C VAL A 189 -3.27 11.92 14.71
N LEU A 190 -1.97 11.76 14.55
CA LEU A 190 -1.16 10.69 15.10
C LEU A 190 -0.33 11.30 16.24
N THR A 191 -0.67 10.96 17.47
CA THR A 191 -0.01 11.51 18.64
C THR A 191 1.33 10.84 18.90
N ALA A 192 2.21 11.50 19.66
CA ALA A 192 3.50 10.93 20.06
C ALA A 192 3.39 9.62 20.87
N ALA A 193 2.22 9.31 21.41
CA ALA A 193 1.94 8.07 22.14
C ALA A 193 1.40 6.93 21.26
N GLU A 194 1.10 7.22 20.00
CA GLU A 194 0.52 6.28 19.05
C GLU A 194 1.51 5.91 17.95
N LYS A 195 1.18 4.83 17.26
CA LYS A 195 1.87 4.39 16.03
C LYS A 195 0.87 4.06 14.95
N VAL A 196 1.24 4.29 13.71
CA VAL A 196 0.53 3.79 12.55
C VAL A 196 1.16 2.48 12.06
N ILE A 197 0.27 1.55 11.71
CA ILE A 197 0.62 0.21 11.21
C ILE A 197 -0.06 0.02 9.87
#